data_e1d926c43c1a7266cc42b88a4f8bc735
#
_entry.id   e1d926c43c1a7266cc42b88a4f8bc735
#
_cell.length_a   1.000
_cell.length_b   1.000
_cell.length_c   1.000
_cell.angle_alpha   90.00
_cell.angle_beta   90.00
_cell.angle_gamma   90.00
#
_symmetry.space_group_name_H-M   'P 1'
#
loop_
_entity.id
_entity.type
_entity.pdbx_description
1 polymer ?
#
loop_
_entity_poly.entity_id
_entity_poly.type
_entity_poly.pdbx_seq_one_letter_code
_entity_poly.pdbx_strand_id
1 'polypeptide(L)'
;MTDLGYSLASFVFRRLPARATDPLIRAISDCYVLAHPRRARAVDRNLAWIWKDSGRSGAPPRACETYRAFARAVRDFLAHEPGRRGSRVRLSATARAALDAARSSGRGAVLVSGHFGPWERALQWLAGELGGVEALAARHRLAAVDRFFVAQRARGGVRTLCSSRPVRSALKSLEAGGWIAALADRPRRAGLHPSAAGGDAPRRTPSGAIVPIDRGPLLLARRARALVIPGVSTLAPDGTLEIEFDAPFSLGPGGLEVSQGLVRLQRFFDAHVRAHPTQWFEWRSVLRLGTFGS
;
A
#
# COMPACT_ATOMS: atom_id res chain seq x y z
N MET A 1 -5.54 19.32 7.80
CA MET A 1 -6.70 18.83 8.56
C MET A 1 -6.24 18.50 9.95
N THR A 2 -6.96 18.98 10.95
CA THR A 2 -6.76 18.68 12.35
C THR A 2 -7.43 17.36 12.73
N ASP A 3 -7.18 16.82 13.91
CA ASP A 3 -7.85 15.64 14.48
C ASP A 3 -9.39 15.75 14.37
N LEU A 4 -9.93 16.92 14.70
CA LEU A 4 -11.36 17.24 14.59
C LEU A 4 -11.88 17.05 13.14
N GLY A 5 -11.12 17.45 12.14
CA GLY A 5 -11.52 17.31 10.74
C GLY A 5 -11.63 15.85 10.30
N TYR A 6 -10.69 14.98 10.71
CA TYR A 6 -10.77 13.54 10.42
C TYR A 6 -11.90 12.87 11.20
N SER A 7 -12.12 13.28 12.46
CA SER A 7 -13.22 12.76 13.29
C SER A 7 -14.58 13.11 12.72
N LEU A 8 -14.76 14.37 12.26
CA LEU A 8 -15.98 14.81 11.61
C LEU A 8 -16.20 14.07 10.28
N ALA A 9 -15.16 13.97 9.44
CA ALA A 9 -15.24 13.22 8.19
C ALA A 9 -15.62 11.75 8.44
N SER A 10 -15.00 11.11 9.43
CA SER A 10 -15.33 9.74 9.82
C SER A 10 -16.79 9.60 10.27
N PHE A 11 -17.27 10.55 11.09
CA PHE A 11 -18.68 10.56 11.51
C PHE A 11 -19.64 10.67 10.31
N VAL A 12 -19.39 11.60 9.39
CA VAL A 12 -20.19 11.80 8.19
C VAL A 12 -20.18 10.56 7.29
N PHE A 13 -18.99 10.00 7.02
CA PHE A 13 -18.87 8.86 6.12
C PHE A 13 -19.45 7.55 6.67
N ARG A 14 -19.59 7.42 8.00
CA ARG A 14 -20.29 6.30 8.62
C ARG A 14 -21.81 6.40 8.50
N ARG A 15 -22.34 7.63 8.44
CA ARG A 15 -23.80 7.89 8.41
C ARG A 15 -24.37 7.93 7.00
N LEU A 16 -23.60 8.43 6.04
CA LEU A 16 -24.05 8.60 4.67
C LEU A 16 -23.62 7.45 3.76
N PRO A 17 -24.48 6.98 2.85
CA PRO A 17 -24.11 5.99 1.85
C PRO A 17 -23.09 6.57 0.86
N ALA A 18 -22.26 5.70 0.26
CA ALA A 18 -21.22 6.09 -0.68
C ALA A 18 -21.74 6.96 -1.82
N ARG A 19 -22.93 6.62 -2.37
CA ARG A 19 -23.59 7.38 -3.45
C ARG A 19 -23.90 8.83 -3.07
N ALA A 20 -24.14 9.13 -1.80
CA ALA A 20 -24.41 10.49 -1.33
C ALA A 20 -23.11 11.28 -1.11
N THR A 21 -22.02 10.61 -0.78
CA THR A 21 -20.70 11.24 -0.54
C THR A 21 -19.84 11.35 -1.79
N ASP A 22 -20.10 10.55 -2.84
CA ASP A 22 -19.32 10.55 -4.09
C ASP A 22 -19.28 11.91 -4.81
N PRO A 23 -20.39 12.69 -4.94
CA PRO A 23 -20.32 14.02 -5.55
C PRO A 23 -19.40 14.96 -4.77
N LEU A 24 -19.47 14.94 -3.44
CA LEU A 24 -18.61 15.75 -2.57
C LEU A 24 -17.14 15.37 -2.73
N ILE A 25 -16.83 14.07 -2.74
CA ILE A 25 -15.48 13.55 -2.97
C ILE A 25 -14.94 14.00 -4.32
N ARG A 26 -15.76 13.93 -5.38
CA ARG A 26 -15.39 14.43 -6.71
C ARG A 26 -15.05 15.90 -6.67
N ALA A 27 -15.96 16.74 -6.14
CA ALA A 27 -15.76 18.18 -6.05
C ALA A 27 -14.47 18.54 -5.28
N ILE A 28 -14.27 17.95 -4.10
CA ILE A 28 -13.05 18.18 -3.28
C ILE A 28 -11.80 17.77 -4.06
N SER A 29 -11.81 16.61 -4.74
CA SER A 29 -10.66 16.13 -5.51
C SER A 29 -10.35 17.04 -6.68
N ASP A 30 -11.37 17.52 -7.40
CA ASP A 30 -11.20 18.40 -8.54
C ASP A 30 -10.69 19.78 -8.11
N CYS A 31 -11.23 20.35 -7.04
CA CYS A 31 -10.73 21.58 -6.43
C CYS A 31 -9.26 21.42 -5.98
N TYR A 32 -8.90 20.26 -5.41
CA TYR A 32 -7.52 19.99 -5.01
C TYR A 32 -6.57 19.96 -6.22
N VAL A 33 -6.97 19.31 -7.31
CA VAL A 33 -6.20 19.25 -8.56
C VAL A 33 -5.96 20.65 -9.13
N LEU A 34 -7.01 21.49 -9.17
CA LEU A 34 -6.93 22.87 -9.62
C LEU A 34 -6.01 23.72 -8.74
N ALA A 35 -6.09 23.55 -7.43
CA ALA A 35 -5.25 24.27 -6.46
C ALA A 35 -3.77 23.81 -6.46
N HIS A 36 -3.47 22.60 -6.96
CA HIS A 36 -2.12 22.02 -6.92
C HIS A 36 -1.64 21.56 -8.31
N PRO A 37 -1.56 22.44 -9.32
CA PRO A 37 -1.31 22.04 -10.71
C PRO A 37 0.06 21.39 -10.94
N ARG A 38 1.06 21.73 -10.11
CA ARG A 38 2.40 21.09 -10.19
C ARG A 38 2.35 19.62 -9.83
N ARG A 39 1.57 19.26 -8.78
CA ARG A 39 1.39 17.86 -8.36
C ARG A 39 0.53 17.10 -9.36
N ALA A 40 -0.55 17.70 -9.83
CA ALA A 40 -1.40 17.12 -10.85
C ALA A 40 -0.60 16.77 -12.12
N ARG A 41 0.23 17.69 -12.62
CA ARG A 41 1.11 17.44 -13.76
C ARG A 41 2.12 16.31 -13.54
N ALA A 42 2.60 16.09 -12.31
CA ALA A 42 3.48 14.95 -12.02
C ALA A 42 2.70 13.63 -12.16
N VAL A 43 1.49 13.56 -11.65
CA VAL A 43 0.60 12.39 -11.78
C VAL A 43 0.21 12.16 -13.24
N ASP A 44 -0.19 13.21 -13.98
CA ASP A 44 -0.50 13.10 -15.41
C ASP A 44 0.67 12.51 -16.22
N ARG A 45 1.91 12.95 -15.96
CA ARG A 45 3.09 12.38 -16.61
C ARG A 45 3.31 10.92 -16.27
N ASN A 46 3.11 10.52 -15.01
CA ASN A 46 3.21 9.12 -14.61
C ASN A 46 2.15 8.28 -15.34
N LEU A 47 0.90 8.74 -15.37
CA LEU A 47 -0.20 8.06 -16.04
C LEU A 47 0.05 7.93 -17.55
N ALA A 48 0.49 8.99 -18.21
CA ALA A 48 0.81 8.98 -19.63
C ALA A 48 1.94 7.99 -19.96
N TRP A 49 2.97 7.95 -19.11
CA TRP A 49 4.07 7.01 -19.29
C TRP A 49 3.63 5.56 -19.06
N ILE A 50 2.90 5.26 -17.98
CA ILE A 50 2.36 3.93 -17.68
C ILE A 50 1.44 3.47 -18.81
N TRP A 51 0.60 4.37 -19.33
CA TRP A 51 -0.34 4.08 -20.41
C TRP A 51 0.38 3.64 -21.68
N LYS A 52 1.39 4.40 -22.09
CA LYS A 52 2.25 4.08 -23.24
C LYS A 52 3.02 2.77 -23.04
N ASP A 53 3.62 2.58 -21.85
CA ASP A 53 4.38 1.37 -21.49
C ASP A 53 3.49 0.10 -21.47
N SER A 54 2.19 0.28 -21.22
CA SER A 54 1.20 -0.79 -21.24
C SER A 54 0.72 -1.14 -22.67
N GLY A 55 1.25 -0.51 -23.72
CA GLY A 55 0.82 -0.72 -25.10
C GLY A 55 -0.60 -0.25 -25.42
N ARG A 56 -1.18 0.59 -24.55
CA ARG A 56 -2.56 1.08 -24.71
C ARG A 56 -2.61 2.24 -25.70
N SER A 57 -3.62 2.23 -26.58
CA SER A 57 -3.96 3.33 -27.47
C SER A 57 -4.94 4.32 -26.83
N GLY A 58 -5.08 5.49 -27.44
CA GLY A 58 -5.99 6.55 -26.97
C GLY A 58 -5.41 7.43 -25.87
N ALA A 59 -6.25 8.28 -25.30
CA ALA A 59 -5.84 9.23 -24.28
C ALA A 59 -5.62 8.53 -22.91
N PRO A 60 -4.52 8.85 -22.21
CA PRO A 60 -4.30 8.35 -20.87
C PRO A 60 -5.31 8.93 -19.88
N PRO A 61 -5.59 8.22 -18.77
CA PRO A 61 -6.39 8.78 -17.69
C PRO A 61 -5.72 10.03 -17.09
N ARG A 62 -6.50 10.87 -16.43
CA ARG A 62 -6.02 12.13 -15.87
C ARG A 62 -5.80 12.05 -14.36
N ALA A 63 -4.97 12.96 -13.85
CA ALA A 63 -4.67 13.05 -12.42
C ALA A 63 -5.93 13.14 -11.55
N CYS A 64 -6.99 13.84 -11.99
CA CYS A 64 -8.23 13.93 -11.22
C CYS A 64 -8.85 12.55 -10.91
N GLU A 65 -8.69 11.57 -11.78
CA GLU A 65 -9.18 10.21 -11.56
C GLU A 65 -8.41 9.53 -10.42
N THR A 66 -7.08 9.70 -10.38
CA THR A 66 -6.24 9.18 -9.28
C THR A 66 -6.58 9.86 -7.95
N TYR A 67 -6.78 11.19 -7.94
CA TYR A 67 -7.17 11.90 -6.71
C TYR A 67 -8.56 11.48 -6.23
N ARG A 68 -9.52 11.27 -7.13
CA ARG A 68 -10.85 10.75 -6.80
C ARG A 68 -10.78 9.32 -6.26
N ALA A 69 -9.96 8.45 -6.86
CA ALA A 69 -9.74 7.08 -6.38
C ALA A 69 -9.13 7.08 -4.97
N PHE A 70 -8.11 7.93 -4.73
CA PHE A 70 -7.51 8.10 -3.40
C PHE A 70 -8.52 8.61 -2.36
N ALA A 71 -9.32 9.60 -2.70
CA ALA A 71 -10.32 10.15 -1.78
C ALA A 71 -11.38 9.11 -1.41
N ARG A 72 -11.78 8.24 -2.36
CA ARG A 72 -12.67 7.09 -2.08
C ARG A 72 -11.99 6.09 -1.14
N ALA A 73 -10.72 5.74 -1.37
CA ALA A 73 -9.98 4.84 -0.49
C ALA A 73 -9.89 5.38 0.95
N VAL A 74 -9.65 6.68 1.10
CA VAL A 74 -9.66 7.36 2.42
C VAL A 74 -11.06 7.33 3.04
N ARG A 75 -12.12 7.65 2.28
CA ARG A 75 -13.50 7.55 2.76
C ARG A 75 -13.79 6.15 3.31
N ASP A 76 -13.47 5.12 2.55
CA ASP A 76 -13.78 3.72 2.91
C ASP A 76 -13.02 3.30 4.19
N PHE A 77 -11.80 3.77 4.36
CA PHE A 77 -11.05 3.60 5.61
C PHE A 77 -11.72 4.32 6.79
N LEU A 78 -12.14 5.58 6.59
CA LEU A 78 -12.78 6.39 7.64
C LEU A 78 -14.18 5.90 8.00
N ALA A 79 -14.90 5.35 7.03
CA ALA A 79 -16.24 4.80 7.21
C ALA A 79 -16.26 3.42 7.86
N HIS A 80 -15.10 2.75 7.97
CA HIS A 80 -15.07 1.39 8.48
C HIS A 80 -15.48 1.31 9.95
N GLU A 81 -16.44 0.41 10.22
CA GLU A 81 -16.87 0.01 11.56
C GLU A 81 -16.85 -1.53 11.66
N PRO A 82 -16.25 -2.08 12.74
CA PRO A 82 -16.30 -3.52 12.99
C PRO A 82 -17.75 -4.02 13.09
N GLY A 83 -18.02 -5.20 12.52
CA GLY A 83 -19.35 -5.82 12.58
C GLY A 83 -20.39 -5.24 11.62
N ARG A 84 -20.18 -4.08 11.04
CA ARG A 84 -21.06 -3.57 9.99
C ARG A 84 -20.76 -4.29 8.67
N ARG A 85 -21.79 -4.79 7.99
CA ARG A 85 -21.65 -5.32 6.62
C ARG A 85 -21.09 -4.21 5.74
N GLY A 86 -19.76 -4.22 5.57
CA GLY A 86 -19.01 -3.26 4.77
C GLY A 86 -19.11 -3.53 3.28
N SER A 87 -18.28 -2.85 2.50
CA SER A 87 -18.10 -3.10 1.07
C SER A 87 -17.90 -4.59 0.82
N ARG A 88 -18.47 -5.09 -0.26
CA ARG A 88 -18.18 -6.45 -0.73
C ARG A 88 -16.68 -6.62 -0.87
N VAL A 89 -16.16 -7.77 -0.45
CA VAL A 89 -14.75 -8.10 -0.63
C VAL A 89 -14.67 -9.31 -1.54
N ARG A 90 -13.84 -9.20 -2.56
CA ARG A 90 -13.52 -10.30 -3.48
C ARG A 90 -12.05 -10.64 -3.32
N LEU A 91 -11.81 -11.89 -3.01
CA LEU A 91 -10.49 -12.47 -2.98
C LEU A 91 -10.38 -13.43 -4.18
N SER A 92 -9.33 -13.29 -5.00
CA SER A 92 -9.10 -14.24 -6.09
C SER A 92 -8.80 -15.64 -5.52
N ALA A 93 -9.00 -16.69 -6.33
CA ALA A 93 -8.66 -18.05 -5.92
C ALA A 93 -7.17 -18.17 -5.56
N THR A 94 -6.30 -17.53 -6.35
CA THR A 94 -4.85 -17.46 -6.10
C THR A 94 -4.55 -16.78 -4.75
N ALA A 95 -5.24 -15.68 -4.46
CA ALA A 95 -5.07 -14.97 -3.20
C ALA A 95 -5.54 -15.79 -1.99
N ARG A 96 -6.64 -16.53 -2.14
CA ARG A 96 -7.12 -17.46 -1.10
C ARG A 96 -6.09 -18.55 -0.85
N ALA A 97 -5.62 -19.21 -1.90
CA ALA A 97 -4.61 -20.25 -1.80
C ALA A 97 -3.31 -19.74 -1.16
N ALA A 98 -2.89 -18.51 -1.47
CA ALA A 98 -1.70 -17.90 -0.88
C ALA A 98 -1.84 -17.70 0.64
N LEU A 99 -2.99 -17.21 1.11
CA LEU A 99 -3.27 -17.06 2.53
C LEU A 99 -3.33 -18.41 3.26
N ASP A 100 -4.00 -19.39 2.66
CA ASP A 100 -4.16 -20.73 3.26
C ASP A 100 -2.79 -21.44 3.34
N ALA A 101 -1.96 -21.36 2.31
CA ALA A 101 -0.61 -21.90 2.32
C ALA A 101 0.26 -21.23 3.40
N ALA A 102 0.17 -19.91 3.55
CA ALA A 102 0.92 -19.20 4.57
C ALA A 102 0.47 -19.57 5.98
N ARG A 103 -0.84 -19.67 6.22
CA ARG A 103 -1.41 -20.13 7.51
C ARG A 103 -0.94 -21.55 7.86
N SER A 104 -1.06 -22.47 6.91
CA SER A 104 -0.69 -23.88 7.12
C SER A 104 0.79 -24.06 7.40
N SER A 105 1.64 -23.12 6.99
CA SER A 105 3.08 -23.17 7.25
C SER A 105 3.45 -22.95 8.72
N GLY A 106 2.59 -22.36 9.53
CA GLY A 106 2.86 -21.94 10.92
C GLY A 106 3.92 -20.85 11.06
N ARG A 107 4.46 -20.34 9.95
CA ARG A 107 5.53 -19.31 9.93
C ARG A 107 4.93 -17.92 9.99
N GLY A 108 5.68 -16.97 10.57
CA GLY A 108 5.36 -15.55 10.42
C GLY A 108 5.38 -15.11 8.95
N ALA A 109 4.61 -14.09 8.62
CA ALA A 109 4.50 -13.60 7.25
C ALA A 109 4.59 -12.07 7.17
N VAL A 110 5.32 -11.57 6.15
CA VAL A 110 5.34 -10.16 5.78
C VAL A 110 4.49 -9.97 4.54
N LEU A 111 3.34 -9.32 4.71
CA LEU A 111 2.49 -8.83 3.64
C LEU A 111 3.14 -7.59 3.05
N VAL A 112 3.67 -7.69 1.85
CA VAL A 112 4.35 -6.57 1.16
C VAL A 112 3.42 -5.97 0.13
N SER A 113 3.07 -4.71 0.30
CA SER A 113 2.18 -3.97 -0.58
C SER A 113 2.77 -2.60 -0.96
N GLY A 114 1.99 -1.79 -1.63
CA GLY A 114 2.22 -0.38 -1.91
C GLY A 114 0.95 0.44 -1.65
N HIS A 115 0.99 1.72 -2.00
CA HIS A 115 -0.17 2.60 -1.89
C HIS A 115 -1.15 2.34 -3.07
N PHE A 116 -1.67 1.09 -3.14
CA PHE A 116 -2.56 0.63 -4.20
C PHE A 116 -4.00 0.56 -3.70
N GLY A 117 -4.92 1.27 -4.38
CA GLY A 117 -6.34 1.27 -4.05
C GLY A 117 -6.64 1.49 -2.56
N PRO A 118 -7.65 0.86 -1.97
CA PRO A 118 -8.02 1.04 -0.57
C PRO A 118 -7.19 0.14 0.38
N TRP A 119 -5.86 0.25 0.36
CA TRP A 119 -4.93 -0.61 1.12
C TRP A 119 -5.22 -0.64 2.64
N GLU A 120 -5.64 0.47 3.25
CA GLU A 120 -5.99 0.51 4.68
C GLU A 120 -7.24 -0.33 4.96
N ARG A 121 -8.22 -0.29 4.05
CA ARG A 121 -9.44 -1.09 4.16
C ARG A 121 -9.16 -2.58 3.94
N ALA A 122 -8.29 -2.90 2.97
CA ALA A 122 -7.83 -4.27 2.73
C ALA A 122 -7.11 -4.83 3.96
N LEU A 123 -6.26 -4.02 4.60
CA LEU A 123 -5.56 -4.41 5.81
C LEU A 123 -6.49 -4.67 6.99
N GLN A 124 -7.53 -3.85 7.18
CA GLN A 124 -8.56 -4.08 8.21
C GLN A 124 -9.35 -5.36 7.96
N TRP A 125 -9.70 -5.64 6.71
CA TRP A 125 -10.37 -6.89 6.35
C TRP A 125 -9.47 -8.10 6.63
N LEU A 126 -8.20 -8.03 6.23
CA LEU A 126 -7.21 -9.08 6.49
C LEU A 126 -7.01 -9.32 7.99
N ALA A 127 -7.02 -8.28 8.81
CA ALA A 127 -6.90 -8.43 10.25
C ALA A 127 -8.07 -9.26 10.83
N GLY A 128 -9.28 -9.07 10.32
CA GLY A 128 -10.43 -9.89 10.67
C GLY A 128 -10.27 -11.35 10.24
N GLU A 129 -9.79 -11.60 9.02
CA GLU A 129 -9.57 -12.94 8.47
C GLU A 129 -8.43 -13.69 9.18
N LEU A 130 -7.42 -13.00 9.64
CA LEU A 130 -6.19 -13.58 10.20
C LEU A 130 -6.15 -13.58 11.73
N GLY A 131 -7.18 -13.04 12.40
CA GLY A 131 -7.19 -12.88 13.85
C GLY A 131 -6.26 -11.79 14.36
N GLY A 132 -5.82 -10.89 13.49
CA GLY A 132 -4.95 -9.75 13.77
C GLY A 132 -3.80 -9.61 12.79
N VAL A 133 -3.41 -8.35 12.51
CA VAL A 133 -2.25 -8.01 11.68
C VAL A 133 -1.58 -6.78 12.29
N GLU A 134 -0.26 -6.72 12.20
CA GLU A 134 0.49 -5.55 12.61
C GLU A 134 0.95 -4.74 11.41
N ALA A 135 0.74 -3.42 11.45
CA ALA A 135 1.18 -2.50 10.41
C ALA A 135 2.52 -1.86 10.77
N LEU A 136 3.53 -2.05 9.93
CA LEU A 136 4.78 -1.29 10.01
C LEU A 136 4.58 0.03 9.27
N ALA A 137 4.19 1.08 10.00
CA ALA A 137 3.86 2.38 9.43
C ALA A 137 4.77 3.50 9.96
N ALA A 138 5.07 4.47 9.09
CA ALA A 138 5.73 5.69 9.50
C ALA A 138 4.75 6.57 10.29
N ARG A 139 5.26 7.31 11.28
CA ARG A 139 4.46 8.29 12.02
C ARG A 139 4.06 9.47 11.13
N HIS A 140 2.86 9.94 11.34
CA HIS A 140 2.43 11.21 10.75
C HIS A 140 3.13 12.38 11.44
N ARG A 141 3.41 13.45 10.67
CA ARG A 141 4.05 14.67 11.20
C ARG A 141 3.26 15.33 12.32
N LEU A 142 1.94 15.31 12.23
CA LEU A 142 1.03 15.85 13.24
C LEU A 142 0.60 14.73 14.18
N ALA A 143 0.94 14.85 15.46
CA ALA A 143 0.66 13.83 16.47
C ALA A 143 -0.85 13.51 16.60
N ALA A 144 -1.72 14.50 16.42
CA ALA A 144 -3.17 14.30 16.44
C ALA A 144 -3.64 13.40 15.28
N VAL A 145 -3.10 13.62 14.07
CA VAL A 145 -3.38 12.78 12.90
C VAL A 145 -2.84 11.37 13.11
N ASP A 146 -1.63 11.25 13.67
CA ASP A 146 -1.02 9.96 13.97
C ASP A 146 -1.90 9.15 14.94
N ARG A 147 -2.34 9.76 16.04
CA ARG A 147 -3.26 9.11 17.00
C ARG A 147 -4.56 8.68 16.35
N PHE A 148 -5.15 9.52 15.48
CA PHE A 148 -6.37 9.19 14.78
C PHE A 148 -6.20 7.95 13.90
N PHE A 149 -5.15 7.89 13.07
CA PHE A 149 -4.89 6.74 12.19
C PHE A 149 -4.59 5.46 12.97
N VAL A 150 -3.82 5.56 14.06
CA VAL A 150 -3.56 4.42 14.96
C VAL A 150 -4.87 3.89 15.55
N ALA A 151 -5.73 4.77 16.07
CA ALA A 151 -7.02 4.39 16.64
C ALA A 151 -7.97 3.80 15.58
N GLN A 152 -8.01 4.36 14.37
CA GLN A 152 -8.85 3.85 13.28
C GLN A 152 -8.41 2.48 12.79
N ARG A 153 -7.10 2.22 12.70
CA ARG A 153 -6.56 0.89 12.40
C ARG A 153 -6.88 -0.11 13.51
N ALA A 154 -6.70 0.28 14.77
CA ALA A 154 -7.00 -0.57 15.92
C ALA A 154 -8.47 -1.02 15.98
N ARG A 155 -9.42 -0.15 15.60
CA ARG A 155 -10.84 -0.52 15.44
C ARG A 155 -11.06 -1.65 14.44
N GLY A 156 -10.23 -1.74 13.40
CA GLY A 156 -10.27 -2.80 12.40
C GLY A 156 -9.37 -4.00 12.72
N GLY A 157 -8.90 -4.15 13.96
CA GLY A 157 -8.05 -5.28 14.36
C GLY A 157 -6.59 -5.16 13.94
N VAL A 158 -6.15 -3.98 13.49
CA VAL A 158 -4.77 -3.74 13.03
C VAL A 158 -3.98 -3.03 14.11
N ARG A 159 -2.93 -3.66 14.63
CA ARG A 159 -1.99 -3.05 15.56
C ARG A 159 -0.89 -2.29 14.82
N THR A 160 -0.78 -0.99 15.03
CA THR A 160 0.29 -0.18 14.43
C THR A 160 1.58 -0.28 15.25
N LEU A 161 2.68 -0.69 14.62
CA LEU A 161 4.00 -0.70 15.23
C LEU A 161 4.61 0.71 15.19
N CYS A 162 4.41 1.47 16.25
CA CYS A 162 4.89 2.85 16.39
C CYS A 162 5.85 3.04 17.59
N SER A 163 6.46 1.97 18.08
CA SER A 163 7.47 2.02 19.16
C SER A 163 8.75 2.74 18.72
N SER A 164 9.63 3.06 19.68
CA SER A 164 10.98 3.59 19.40
C SER A 164 11.84 2.57 18.59
N ARG A 165 11.48 1.29 18.61
CA ARG A 165 12.18 0.19 17.93
C ARG A 165 11.22 -0.69 17.12
N PRO A 166 10.54 -0.14 16.09
CA PRO A 166 9.48 -0.86 15.38
C PRO A 166 9.97 -2.14 14.69
N VAL A 167 11.20 -2.15 14.18
CA VAL A 167 11.81 -3.32 13.55
C VAL A 167 12.01 -4.46 14.55
N ARG A 168 12.45 -4.17 15.79
CA ARG A 168 12.62 -5.20 16.83
C ARG A 168 11.27 -5.82 17.23
N SER A 169 10.24 -4.98 17.35
CA SER A 169 8.88 -5.47 17.65
C SER A 169 8.34 -6.35 16.52
N ALA A 170 8.56 -5.94 15.27
CA ALA A 170 8.18 -6.71 14.09
C ALA A 170 8.91 -8.07 14.03
N LEU A 171 10.22 -8.11 14.30
CA LEU A 171 10.98 -9.37 14.34
C LEU A 171 10.39 -10.32 15.39
N LYS A 172 10.17 -9.85 16.62
CA LYS A 172 9.58 -10.65 17.69
C LYS A 172 8.21 -11.22 17.31
N SER A 173 7.37 -10.42 16.66
CA SER A 173 6.05 -10.86 16.19
C SER A 173 6.18 -11.94 15.11
N LEU A 174 7.04 -11.73 14.10
CA LEU A 174 7.26 -12.69 13.02
C LEU A 174 7.83 -14.02 13.53
N GLU A 175 8.76 -13.98 14.49
CA GLU A 175 9.35 -15.16 15.12
C GLU A 175 8.29 -15.97 15.91
N ALA A 176 7.24 -15.29 16.39
CA ALA A 176 6.07 -15.92 17.04
C ALA A 176 4.96 -16.34 16.06
N GLY A 177 5.20 -16.33 14.74
CA GLY A 177 4.20 -16.70 13.73
C GLY A 177 3.23 -15.57 13.34
N GLY A 178 3.49 -14.33 13.79
CA GLY A 178 2.63 -13.17 13.51
C GLY A 178 2.69 -12.66 12.07
N TRP A 179 1.76 -11.77 11.74
CA TRP A 179 1.60 -11.19 10.41
C TRP A 179 1.92 -9.70 10.43
N ILE A 180 2.87 -9.28 9.60
CA ILE A 180 3.29 -7.88 9.47
C ILE A 180 2.93 -7.37 8.09
N ALA A 181 2.22 -6.24 8.01
CA ALA A 181 1.99 -5.52 6.76
C ALA A 181 2.95 -4.35 6.61
N ALA A 182 3.55 -4.22 5.44
CA ALA A 182 4.47 -3.13 5.11
C ALA A 182 4.25 -2.62 3.68
N LEU A 183 4.26 -1.30 3.51
CA LEU A 183 4.24 -0.67 2.19
C LEU A 183 5.68 -0.47 1.70
N ALA A 184 5.98 -0.91 0.49
CA ALA A 184 7.32 -0.94 -0.07
C ALA A 184 7.54 -0.04 -1.29
N ASP A 185 6.51 0.62 -1.80
CA ASP A 185 6.55 1.43 -3.03
C ASP A 185 7.15 2.84 -2.87
N ARG A 186 7.62 3.18 -1.67
CA ARG A 186 8.25 4.48 -1.37
C ARG A 186 9.58 4.27 -0.67
N PRO A 187 10.63 3.88 -1.40
CA PRO A 187 11.95 3.68 -0.80
C PRO A 187 12.43 4.97 -0.12
N ARG A 188 12.95 4.84 1.09
CA ARG A 188 13.57 5.95 1.81
C ARG A 188 14.82 6.39 1.06
N ARG A 189 15.02 7.70 0.89
CA ARG A 189 16.26 8.23 0.34
C ARG A 189 17.43 7.74 1.21
N ALA A 190 18.42 7.13 0.60
CA ALA A 190 19.70 6.86 1.25
C ALA A 190 20.25 8.22 1.75
N GLY A 191 20.38 8.38 3.07
CA GLY A 191 20.91 9.62 3.66
C GLY A 191 20.24 10.11 4.94
N LEU A 192 19.13 9.52 5.39
CA LEU A 192 18.43 9.96 6.62
C LEU A 192 18.60 9.00 7.82
N HIS A 193 19.48 8.01 7.75
CA HIS A 193 19.93 7.25 8.91
C HIS A 193 21.44 7.19 8.99
N PRO A 194 22.06 7.68 10.10
CA PRO A 194 23.50 7.70 10.29
C PRO A 194 24.17 6.33 10.52
N SER A 195 23.46 5.22 10.42
CA SER A 195 23.98 3.90 10.79
C SER A 195 23.91 2.81 9.73
N ALA A 196 23.77 3.17 8.47
CA ALA A 196 23.97 2.22 7.36
C ALA A 196 25.28 2.55 6.64
N ALA A 197 26.40 2.33 7.32
CA ALA A 197 27.69 2.15 6.68
C ALA A 197 27.64 0.88 5.84
N GLY A 198 27.35 1.03 4.58
CA GLY A 198 27.22 0.00 3.57
C GLY A 198 26.63 0.68 2.35
N GLY A 199 27.47 1.41 1.63
CA GLY A 199 27.10 2.18 0.45
C GLY A 199 26.48 1.31 -0.63
N ASP A 200 25.17 1.31 -0.68
CA ASP A 200 24.39 0.98 -1.87
C ASP A 200 23.53 2.21 -2.17
N ALA A 201 24.01 3.02 -3.10
CA ALA A 201 23.15 3.93 -3.84
C ALA A 201 21.88 3.19 -4.28
N PRO A 202 20.73 3.86 -4.45
CA PRO A 202 19.54 3.21 -4.94
C PRO A 202 19.91 2.47 -6.23
N ARG A 203 20.04 1.14 -6.12
CA ARG A 203 20.34 0.31 -7.29
C ARG A 203 19.22 0.59 -8.27
N ARG A 204 19.63 0.90 -9.49
CA ARG A 204 18.77 1.08 -10.67
C ARG A 204 17.63 0.06 -10.58
N THR A 205 16.39 0.55 -10.55
CA THR A 205 15.27 -0.30 -10.97
C THR A 205 15.69 -0.93 -12.30
N PRO A 206 15.48 -2.24 -12.51
CA PRO A 206 15.74 -2.84 -13.81
C PRO A 206 15.14 -1.95 -14.90
N SER A 207 15.83 -1.76 -16.03
CA SER A 207 15.33 -0.93 -17.13
C SER A 207 13.88 -1.37 -17.45
N GLY A 208 12.90 -0.44 -17.37
CA GLY A 208 11.49 -0.73 -17.56
C GLY A 208 10.67 -0.96 -16.30
N ALA A 209 11.26 -0.91 -15.10
CA ALA A 209 10.49 -1.01 -13.84
C ALA A 209 9.72 0.29 -13.55
N ILE A 210 8.43 0.16 -13.18
CA ILE A 210 7.53 1.27 -12.88
C ILE A 210 7.59 1.65 -11.41
N VAL A 211 7.40 0.65 -10.53
CA VAL A 211 7.26 0.87 -9.08
C VAL A 211 8.61 0.74 -8.38
N PRO A 212 9.11 1.80 -7.75
CA PRO A 212 10.33 1.70 -6.93
C PRO A 212 10.02 0.88 -5.67
N ILE A 213 10.91 -0.06 -5.29
CA ILE A 213 10.68 -0.93 -4.15
C ILE A 213 11.73 -0.74 -3.06
N ASP A 214 11.26 -0.53 -1.82
CA ASP A 214 12.09 -0.57 -0.62
C ASP A 214 12.37 -2.03 -0.24
N ARG A 215 13.65 -2.36 -0.08
CA ARG A 215 14.09 -3.70 0.32
C ARG A 215 13.87 -4.02 1.81
N GLY A 216 13.54 -3.02 2.62
CA GLY A 216 13.37 -3.17 4.07
C GLY A 216 12.46 -4.32 4.48
N PRO A 217 11.26 -4.45 3.92
CA PRO A 217 10.36 -5.56 4.22
C PRO A 217 10.94 -6.95 3.89
N LEU A 218 11.70 -7.07 2.81
CA LEU A 218 12.36 -8.33 2.44
C LEU A 218 13.48 -8.68 3.41
N LEU A 219 14.29 -7.69 3.81
CA LEU A 219 15.35 -7.89 4.81
C LEU A 219 14.77 -8.29 6.16
N LEU A 220 13.64 -7.70 6.55
CA LEU A 220 12.89 -8.08 7.75
C LEU A 220 12.44 -9.54 7.68
N ALA A 221 11.79 -9.94 6.58
CA ALA A 221 11.33 -11.31 6.35
C ALA A 221 12.50 -12.31 6.37
N ARG A 222 13.60 -12.00 5.69
CA ARG A 222 14.80 -12.84 5.68
C ARG A 222 15.36 -13.04 7.09
N ARG A 223 15.47 -11.95 7.89
CA ARG A 223 16.00 -11.99 9.25
C ARG A 223 15.14 -12.83 10.19
N ALA A 224 13.82 -12.75 10.05
CA ALA A 224 12.86 -13.51 10.84
C ALA A 224 12.57 -14.91 10.28
N ARG A 225 13.18 -15.31 9.15
CA ARG A 225 12.82 -16.54 8.40
C ARG A 225 11.31 -16.62 8.09
N ALA A 226 10.66 -15.47 7.96
CA ALA A 226 9.23 -15.34 7.66
C ALA A 226 8.97 -15.50 6.15
N LEU A 227 7.72 -15.77 5.81
CA LEU A 227 7.26 -15.73 4.42
C LEU A 227 7.11 -14.29 3.94
N VAL A 228 7.30 -14.06 2.65
CA VAL A 228 6.93 -12.83 1.95
C VAL A 228 5.71 -13.11 1.10
N ILE A 229 4.68 -12.29 1.25
CA ILE A 229 3.43 -12.39 0.47
C ILE A 229 3.22 -11.03 -0.23
N PRO A 230 3.47 -10.95 -1.55
CA PRO A 230 3.11 -9.75 -2.31
C PRO A 230 1.60 -9.58 -2.35
N GLY A 231 1.11 -8.38 -2.11
CA GLY A 231 -0.33 -8.12 -2.13
C GLY A 231 -0.68 -6.73 -2.61
N VAL A 232 -1.81 -6.62 -3.28
CA VAL A 232 -2.37 -5.36 -3.76
C VAL A 232 -3.88 -5.34 -3.56
N SER A 233 -4.46 -4.16 -3.58
CA SER A 233 -5.92 -4.01 -3.54
C SER A 233 -6.40 -2.98 -4.55
N THR A 234 -7.60 -3.20 -5.09
CA THR A 234 -8.31 -2.27 -5.96
C THR A 234 -9.75 -2.09 -5.52
N LEU A 235 -10.35 -1.01 -5.95
CA LEU A 235 -11.78 -0.78 -5.85
C LEU A 235 -12.40 -0.95 -7.24
N ALA A 236 -13.24 -1.96 -7.39
CA ALA A 236 -13.99 -2.18 -8.61
C ALA A 236 -15.03 -1.07 -8.83
N PRO A 237 -15.54 -0.86 -10.05
CA PRO A 237 -16.53 0.18 -10.35
C PRO A 237 -17.82 0.08 -9.51
N ASP A 238 -18.22 -1.12 -9.12
CA ASP A 238 -19.38 -1.38 -8.26
C ASP A 238 -19.13 -1.17 -6.76
N GLY A 239 -17.90 -0.72 -6.40
CA GLY A 239 -17.48 -0.51 -5.02
C GLY A 239 -17.00 -1.76 -4.29
N THR A 240 -16.85 -2.90 -4.99
CA THR A 240 -16.26 -4.12 -4.42
C THR A 240 -14.76 -3.90 -4.16
N LEU A 241 -14.30 -4.21 -2.95
CA LEU A 241 -12.89 -4.28 -2.62
C LEU A 241 -12.31 -5.59 -3.19
N GLU A 242 -11.40 -5.49 -4.11
CA GLU A 242 -10.67 -6.64 -4.67
C GLU A 242 -9.29 -6.71 -4.04
N ILE A 243 -8.90 -7.90 -3.60
CA ILE A 243 -7.61 -8.16 -2.97
C ILE A 243 -6.94 -9.29 -3.74
N GLU A 244 -5.70 -9.05 -4.18
CA GLU A 244 -4.87 -10.00 -4.89
C GLU A 244 -3.58 -10.26 -4.13
N PHE A 245 -3.15 -11.53 -4.10
CA PHE A 245 -1.86 -11.95 -3.60
C PHE A 245 -1.14 -12.80 -4.63
N ASP A 246 0.17 -12.63 -4.70
CA ASP A 246 1.05 -13.62 -5.35
C ASP A 246 1.37 -14.76 -4.36
N ALA A 247 1.83 -15.89 -4.87
CA ALA A 247 2.22 -17.03 -4.04
C ALA A 247 3.28 -16.63 -3.00
N PRO A 248 3.18 -17.12 -1.76
CA PRO A 248 4.18 -16.87 -0.72
C PRO A 248 5.56 -17.39 -1.14
N PHE A 249 6.61 -16.71 -0.71
CA PHE A 249 7.98 -17.18 -0.89
C PHE A 249 8.85 -16.87 0.34
N SER A 250 9.93 -17.61 0.51
CA SER A 250 10.93 -17.38 1.55
C SER A 250 12.22 -16.83 0.98
N LEU A 251 13.04 -16.22 1.84
CA LEU A 251 14.33 -15.64 1.50
C LEU A 251 15.46 -16.29 2.31
N GLY A 252 16.62 -16.48 1.69
CA GLY A 252 17.79 -17.09 2.31
C GLY A 252 17.92 -18.60 2.04
N PRO A 253 18.58 -19.38 2.90
CA PRO A 253 18.82 -20.79 2.66
C PRO A 253 17.53 -21.56 2.33
N GLY A 254 17.50 -22.23 1.17
CA GLY A 254 16.31 -22.94 0.67
C GLY A 254 15.21 -22.06 0.07
N GLY A 255 15.45 -20.74 -0.09
CA GLY A 255 14.53 -19.79 -0.70
C GLY A 255 15.22 -18.88 -1.72
N LEU A 256 14.55 -17.77 -2.07
CA LEU A 256 15.08 -16.79 -3.01
C LEU A 256 16.16 -15.91 -2.37
N GLU A 257 17.10 -15.43 -3.20
CA GLU A 257 17.94 -14.30 -2.83
C GLU A 257 17.09 -13.00 -2.76
N VAL A 258 17.54 -12.02 -1.95
CA VAL A 258 16.82 -10.76 -1.80
C VAL A 258 16.63 -10.03 -3.15
N SER A 259 17.63 -10.10 -4.02
CA SER A 259 17.58 -9.56 -5.39
C SER A 259 16.47 -10.20 -6.24
N GLN A 260 16.33 -11.52 -6.15
CA GLN A 260 15.28 -12.27 -6.84
C GLN A 260 13.90 -11.94 -6.26
N GLY A 261 13.80 -11.84 -4.93
CA GLY A 261 12.58 -11.40 -4.24
C GLY A 261 12.15 -9.99 -4.66
N LEU A 262 13.10 -9.05 -4.82
CA LEU A 262 12.84 -7.70 -5.34
C LEU A 262 12.30 -7.75 -6.76
N VAL A 263 12.91 -8.53 -7.65
CA VAL A 263 12.44 -8.69 -9.04
C VAL A 263 11.02 -9.26 -9.07
N ARG A 264 10.70 -10.22 -8.19
CA ARG A 264 9.37 -10.80 -8.11
C ARG A 264 8.32 -9.77 -7.66
N LEU A 265 8.61 -9.01 -6.59
CA LEU A 265 7.76 -7.90 -6.15
C LEU A 265 7.56 -6.86 -7.25
N GLN A 266 8.66 -6.51 -7.95
CA GLN A 266 8.63 -5.55 -9.04
C GLN A 266 7.67 -5.98 -10.15
N ARG A 267 7.78 -7.22 -10.62
CA ARG A 267 6.90 -7.76 -11.66
C ARG A 267 5.43 -7.74 -11.24
N PHE A 268 5.16 -8.13 -10.01
CA PHE A 268 3.80 -8.17 -9.47
C PHE A 268 3.20 -6.76 -9.36
N PHE A 269 3.92 -5.80 -8.81
CA PHE A 269 3.44 -4.42 -8.67
C PHE A 269 3.34 -3.71 -10.02
N ASP A 270 4.29 -3.90 -10.91
CA ASP A 270 4.26 -3.30 -12.25
C ASP A 270 3.07 -3.81 -13.08
N ALA A 271 2.77 -5.11 -13.01
CA ALA A 271 1.59 -5.68 -13.66
C ALA A 271 0.30 -5.05 -13.13
N HIS A 272 0.21 -4.87 -11.79
CA HIS A 272 -0.94 -4.23 -11.16
C HIS A 272 -1.09 -2.76 -11.56
N VAL A 273 0.00 -1.99 -11.57
CA VAL A 273 -0.01 -0.58 -11.98
C VAL A 273 -0.42 -0.43 -13.46
N ARG A 274 0.03 -1.33 -14.33
CA ARG A 274 -0.40 -1.34 -15.74
C ARG A 274 -1.91 -1.64 -15.87
N ALA A 275 -2.43 -2.55 -15.05
CA ALA A 275 -3.87 -2.87 -15.05
C ALA A 275 -4.72 -1.72 -14.49
N HIS A 276 -4.29 -1.11 -13.40
CA HIS A 276 -5.06 -0.12 -12.62
C HIS A 276 -4.26 1.17 -12.35
N PRO A 277 -3.83 1.92 -13.40
CA PRO A 277 -2.89 3.03 -13.24
C PRO A 277 -3.40 4.17 -12.36
N THR A 278 -4.72 4.41 -12.31
CA THR A 278 -5.34 5.46 -11.48
C THR A 278 -5.45 5.06 -10.01
N GLN A 279 -5.18 3.81 -9.66
CA GLN A 279 -5.27 3.30 -8.29
C GLN A 279 -3.90 3.07 -7.64
N TRP A 280 -2.82 3.53 -8.25
CA TRP A 280 -1.52 3.68 -7.59
C TRP A 280 -1.29 5.14 -7.19
N PHE A 281 -1.16 5.39 -5.90
CA PHE A 281 -1.14 6.76 -5.35
C PHE A 281 0.28 7.29 -5.18
N GLU A 282 1.02 7.43 -6.26
CA GLU A 282 2.34 8.07 -6.29
C GLU A 282 2.23 9.51 -6.82
N TRP A 283 2.52 10.46 -5.92
CA TRP A 283 2.38 11.91 -6.17
C TRP A 283 3.65 12.56 -6.71
N ARG A 284 4.76 11.81 -6.75
CA ARG A 284 6.05 12.25 -7.27
C ARG A 284 6.21 11.79 -8.72
N SER A 285 7.06 12.50 -9.48
CA SER A 285 7.39 12.04 -10.84
C SER A 285 8.26 10.78 -10.76
N VAL A 286 7.78 9.67 -11.26
CA VAL A 286 8.52 8.39 -11.31
C VAL A 286 9.67 8.47 -12.30
N LEU A 287 9.52 9.22 -13.39
CA LEU A 287 10.54 9.43 -14.40
C LEU A 287 11.84 10.06 -13.86
N ARG A 288 11.76 10.81 -12.76
CA ARG A 288 12.93 11.33 -12.06
C ARG A 288 13.64 10.31 -11.18
N LEU A 289 13.00 9.19 -10.89
CA LEU A 289 13.57 8.10 -10.06
C LEU A 289 14.33 7.08 -10.92
N GLY A 290 14.03 7.01 -12.23
CA GLY A 290 14.68 6.13 -13.20
C GLY A 290 15.82 6.74 -14.02
N THR A 291 16.00 8.05 -14.00
CA THR A 291 17.03 8.76 -14.78
C THR A 291 18.23 9.17 -13.93
N PHE A 292 18.83 8.24 -13.18
CA PHE A 292 20.16 8.46 -12.64
C PHE A 292 21.17 7.58 -13.39
N GLY A 293 21.85 8.19 -14.36
CA GLY A 293 23.08 7.72 -14.93
C GLY A 293 23.02 7.38 -16.42
N SER A 294 23.19 8.37 -17.27
CA SER A 294 24.08 8.29 -18.43
C SER A 294 25.51 8.49 -17.95
#